data_db8993a2a33f092cb9c41283d7acdb0e
#
_entry.id   db8993a2a33f092cb9c41283d7acdb0e
#
_cell.length_a   1.000
_cell.length_b   1.000
_cell.length_c   1.000
_cell.angle_alpha   90.00
_cell.angle_beta   90.00
_cell.angle_gamma   90.00
#
_symmetry.space_group_name_H-M   'P 1'
#
loop_
_entity.id
_entity.type
_entity.pdbx_description
1 polymer ?
#
loop_
_entity_poly.entity_id
_entity_poly.type
_entity_poly.pdbx_seq_one_letter_code
_entity_poly.pdbx_strand_id
1 'polypeptide(L)'
;MSTTIKVFTFNLRVIAECDKENIFYNRTGRILDTIKEHAPDVIGFQEAASPMKKWLGDELSPLGYTVVGCGRGKDYRGEATCIAYKRDDFELISLETRWLSATPLVPGSRYAADQSGCPRVYTAATLKHKDSDEIFVFLNTHLDHKGSEARKLGALDVVRYLSERDLPCIITGDMNAYPDTPEIFAFTAYEINGKPVIDATEKLGGTFHGFGRYTAEKAVKIDYIFTNLPCDTSKSFVIEDIPEDGIYISDHNPVCALIDLP
;
A
#
# COMPACT_ATOMS: atom_id res chain seq x y z
N MET A 1 20.96 -6.50 -17.43
CA MET A 1 21.06 -7.02 -16.02
C MET A 1 19.74 -6.65 -15.37
N SER A 2 19.09 -7.60 -14.68
CA SER A 2 17.86 -7.28 -13.93
C SER A 2 18.18 -6.30 -12.81
N THR A 3 17.32 -5.33 -12.60
CA THR A 3 17.42 -4.37 -11.49
C THR A 3 16.44 -4.79 -10.41
N THR A 4 16.90 -5.02 -9.18
CA THR A 4 16.02 -5.32 -8.06
C THR A 4 15.62 -4.03 -7.36
N ILE A 5 14.33 -3.80 -7.22
CA ILE A 5 13.76 -2.67 -6.47
C ILE A 5 13.19 -3.12 -5.13
N LYS A 6 13.32 -2.26 -4.12
CA LYS A 6 12.77 -2.47 -2.78
C LYS A 6 11.43 -1.76 -2.66
N VAL A 7 10.39 -2.54 -2.42
CA VAL A 7 9.00 -2.08 -2.35
C VAL A 7 8.48 -2.19 -0.92
N PHE A 8 7.84 -1.12 -0.43
CA PHE A 8 7.16 -1.10 0.86
C PHE A 8 5.65 -0.96 0.71
N THR A 9 4.89 -1.61 1.60
CA THR A 9 3.53 -1.21 1.98
C THR A 9 3.53 -0.80 3.45
N PHE A 10 2.92 0.34 3.76
CA PHE A 10 2.98 0.91 5.10
C PHE A 10 1.68 1.65 5.47
N ASN A 11 0.81 1.00 6.24
CA ASN A 11 -0.31 1.68 6.87
C ASN A 11 0.21 2.56 8.01
N LEU A 12 0.04 3.88 7.87
CA LEU A 12 0.57 4.88 8.81
C LEU A 12 -0.28 5.04 10.07
N ARG A 13 -1.45 4.43 10.14
CA ARG A 13 -2.49 4.73 11.11
C ARG A 13 -2.87 6.23 11.10
N VAL A 14 -4.10 6.51 10.78
CA VAL A 14 -4.65 7.88 10.71
C VAL A 14 -4.48 8.64 12.03
N ILE A 15 -4.50 9.97 11.97
CA ILE A 15 -4.53 10.79 13.17
C ILE A 15 -5.81 10.50 13.95
N ALA A 16 -5.68 9.94 15.15
CA ALA A 16 -6.79 9.63 16.04
C ALA A 16 -6.43 9.95 17.49
N GLU A 17 -7.22 10.79 18.16
CA GLU A 17 -6.96 11.18 19.56
C GLU A 17 -7.04 10.01 20.54
N CYS A 18 -7.81 8.97 20.18
CA CYS A 18 -7.91 7.76 20.99
C CYS A 18 -6.62 6.95 21.07
N ASP A 19 -5.67 7.20 20.17
CA ASP A 19 -4.36 6.54 20.16
C ASP A 19 -3.40 7.11 21.21
N LYS A 20 -3.79 8.20 21.90
CA LYS A 20 -3.06 8.82 23.02
C LYS A 20 -1.59 9.09 22.65
N GLU A 21 -0.64 8.47 23.42
CA GLU A 21 0.80 8.57 23.17
C GLU A 21 1.21 8.12 21.77
N ASN A 22 0.46 7.20 21.15
CA ASN A 22 0.67 6.72 19.79
C ASN A 22 0.00 7.58 18.73
N ILE A 23 -0.47 8.81 19.06
CA ILE A 23 -0.98 9.73 18.03
C ILE A 23 0.09 10.01 16.97
N PHE A 24 -0.30 10.18 15.72
CA PHE A 24 0.61 10.32 14.57
C PHE A 24 1.78 11.29 14.82
N TYR A 25 1.52 12.44 15.42
CA TYR A 25 2.53 13.48 15.64
C TYR A 25 3.72 13.03 16.50
N ASN A 26 3.51 12.11 17.44
CA ASN A 26 4.57 11.54 18.27
C ASN A 26 5.38 10.45 17.55
N ARG A 27 4.87 9.91 16.43
CA ARG A 27 5.46 8.81 15.67
C ARG A 27 6.27 9.26 14.46
N THR A 28 6.14 10.54 14.05
CA THR A 28 6.71 11.08 12.82
C THR A 28 8.22 10.87 12.69
N GLY A 29 8.98 11.08 13.76
CA GLY A 29 10.43 10.85 13.76
C GLY A 29 10.79 9.40 13.45
N ARG A 30 10.14 8.45 14.14
CA ARG A 30 10.38 7.00 13.95
C ARG A 30 9.96 6.53 12.55
N ILE A 31 8.84 7.02 12.02
CA ILE A 31 8.40 6.73 10.65
C ILE A 31 9.49 7.18 9.66
N LEU A 32 10.00 8.39 9.83
CA LEU A 32 11.02 8.94 8.94
C LEU A 32 12.34 8.17 9.04
N ASP A 33 12.76 7.81 10.25
CA ASP A 33 13.99 7.05 10.50
C ASP A 33 13.89 5.64 9.90
N THR A 34 12.74 4.97 10.00
CA THR A 34 12.47 3.67 9.33
C THR A 34 12.61 3.79 7.81
N ILE A 35 12.05 4.86 7.21
CA ILE A 35 12.16 5.07 5.76
C ILE A 35 13.61 5.35 5.35
N LYS A 36 14.36 6.13 6.12
CA LYS A 36 15.80 6.42 5.87
C LYS A 36 16.66 5.16 5.99
N GLU A 37 16.46 4.37 7.04
CA GLU A 37 17.22 3.16 7.31
C GLU A 37 17.05 2.12 6.19
N HIS A 38 15.81 1.88 5.80
CA HIS A 38 15.51 0.87 4.79
C HIS A 38 15.59 1.37 3.35
N ALA A 39 15.50 2.69 3.14
CA ALA A 39 15.61 3.37 1.85
C ALA A 39 14.84 2.69 0.70
N PRO A 40 13.53 2.39 0.84
CA PRO A 40 12.75 1.73 -0.21
C PRO A 40 12.71 2.57 -1.48
N ASP A 41 12.59 1.91 -2.64
CA ASP A 41 12.56 2.60 -3.93
C ASP A 41 11.15 3.13 -4.23
N VAL A 42 10.12 2.34 -3.88
CA VAL A 42 8.70 2.74 -3.99
C VAL A 42 7.93 2.31 -2.74
N ILE A 43 7.05 3.18 -2.24
CA ILE A 43 6.27 2.97 -1.02
C ILE A 43 4.78 3.21 -1.31
N GLY A 44 3.92 2.26 -0.94
CA GLY A 44 2.48 2.45 -0.83
C GLY A 44 2.09 2.79 0.61
N PHE A 45 1.60 3.99 0.86
CA PHE A 45 1.10 4.40 2.18
C PHE A 45 -0.43 4.31 2.25
N GLN A 46 -0.96 3.81 3.37
CA GLN A 46 -2.38 3.80 3.67
C GLN A 46 -2.67 4.73 4.86
N GLU A 47 -3.92 5.14 4.98
CA GLU A 47 -4.43 6.06 6.03
C GLU A 47 -3.78 7.46 6.06
N ALA A 48 -3.11 7.87 5.00
CA ALA A 48 -2.48 9.17 4.91
C ALA A 48 -3.54 10.29 4.79
N ALA A 49 -4.11 10.73 5.93
CA ALA A 49 -5.01 11.88 5.97
C ALA A 49 -4.34 13.15 5.43
N SER A 50 -5.12 14.15 5.02
CA SER A 50 -4.58 15.34 4.35
C SER A 50 -3.40 16.01 5.06
N PRO A 51 -3.37 16.18 6.41
CA PRO A 51 -2.18 16.71 7.10
C PRO A 51 -0.98 15.76 7.04
N MET A 52 -1.22 14.45 7.12
CA MET A 52 -0.18 13.43 7.04
C MET A 52 0.42 13.36 5.63
N LYS A 53 -0.42 13.43 4.59
CA LYS A 53 0.05 13.49 3.21
C LYS A 53 0.92 14.72 2.96
N LYS A 54 0.53 15.88 3.50
CA LYS A 54 1.38 17.07 3.42
C LYS A 54 2.72 16.85 4.09
N TRP A 55 2.72 16.31 5.31
CA TRP A 55 3.93 15.97 6.04
C TRP A 55 4.82 14.99 5.26
N LEU A 56 4.25 13.92 4.68
CA LEU A 56 4.99 13.00 3.81
C LEU A 56 5.68 13.74 2.65
N GLY A 57 4.97 14.65 1.99
CA GLY A 57 5.55 15.44 0.89
C GLY A 57 6.71 16.34 1.35
N ASP A 58 6.54 17.01 2.49
CA ASP A 58 7.54 17.92 3.05
C ASP A 58 8.81 17.16 3.50
N GLU A 59 8.65 16.02 4.20
CA GLU A 59 9.77 15.28 4.80
C GLU A 59 10.47 14.32 3.82
N LEU A 60 9.74 13.74 2.89
CA LEU A 60 10.32 12.80 1.94
C LEU A 60 10.95 13.48 0.72
N SER A 61 10.52 14.70 0.38
CA SER A 61 11.10 15.44 -0.74
C SER A 61 12.61 15.69 -0.60
N PRO A 62 13.13 16.11 0.56
CA PRO A 62 14.59 16.25 0.76
C PRO A 62 15.35 14.90 0.65
N LEU A 63 14.67 13.78 0.89
CA LEU A 63 15.21 12.43 0.76
C LEU A 63 15.16 11.86 -0.67
N GLY A 64 14.75 12.66 -1.64
CA GLY A 64 14.70 12.24 -3.04
C GLY A 64 13.38 11.64 -3.49
N TYR A 65 12.32 11.62 -2.66
CA TYR A 65 11.04 11.07 -3.05
C TYR A 65 10.08 12.11 -3.62
N THR A 66 9.18 11.64 -4.48
CA THR A 66 7.96 12.34 -4.88
C THR A 66 6.76 11.59 -4.31
N VAL A 67 5.82 12.31 -3.65
CA VAL A 67 4.61 11.74 -3.06
C VAL A 67 3.39 12.13 -3.88
N VAL A 68 2.65 11.14 -4.37
CA VAL A 68 1.48 11.32 -5.25
C VAL A 68 0.23 10.63 -4.71
N GLY A 69 -0.95 10.97 -5.26
CA GLY A 69 -2.25 10.45 -4.84
C GLY A 69 -3.13 11.52 -4.21
N CYS A 70 -4.41 11.23 -3.97
CA CYS A 70 -5.36 12.13 -3.33
C CYS A 70 -6.25 11.38 -2.31
N GLY A 71 -6.94 12.15 -1.46
CA GLY A 71 -7.83 11.60 -0.45
C GLY A 71 -9.11 11.02 -1.05
N ARG A 72 -9.71 10.07 -0.33
CA ARG A 72 -10.89 9.29 -0.73
C ARG A 72 -12.22 10.03 -0.68
N GLY A 73 -12.26 11.23 -0.09
CA GLY A 73 -13.47 12.03 0.04
C GLY A 73 -13.97 12.62 -1.28
N LYS A 74 -15.20 13.12 -1.29
CA LYS A 74 -15.81 13.80 -2.45
C LYS A 74 -15.02 15.03 -2.91
N ASP A 75 -14.33 15.67 -1.99
CA ASP A 75 -13.48 16.85 -2.18
C ASP A 75 -12.00 16.50 -2.34
N TYR A 76 -11.69 15.22 -2.59
CA TYR A 76 -10.32 14.70 -2.69
C TYR A 76 -9.50 14.84 -1.39
N ARG A 77 -10.16 15.07 -0.26
CA ARG A 77 -9.57 15.11 1.09
C ARG A 77 -9.80 13.82 1.85
N GLY A 78 -9.36 13.80 3.12
CA GLY A 78 -9.42 12.64 3.99
C GLY A 78 -8.23 11.71 3.76
N GLU A 79 -8.40 10.44 4.12
CA GLU A 79 -7.36 9.44 3.98
C GLU A 79 -7.06 9.13 2.52
N ALA A 80 -5.78 9.09 2.19
CA ALA A 80 -5.28 8.77 0.86
C ALA A 80 -4.50 7.45 0.89
N THR A 81 -4.48 6.76 -0.23
CA THR A 81 -3.55 5.67 -0.54
C THR A 81 -2.41 6.26 -1.37
N CYS A 82 -1.50 6.99 -0.69
CA CYS A 82 -0.39 7.68 -1.35
C CYS A 82 0.66 6.69 -1.88
N ILE A 83 1.36 7.11 -2.92
CA ILE A 83 2.55 6.44 -3.43
C ILE A 83 3.72 7.42 -3.29
N ALA A 84 4.83 6.97 -2.71
CA ALA A 84 6.10 7.68 -2.78
C ALA A 84 7.09 6.86 -3.62
N TYR A 85 7.83 7.50 -4.48
CA TYR A 85 8.86 6.87 -5.31
C TYR A 85 10.11 7.76 -5.40
N LYS A 86 11.29 7.16 -5.52
CA LYS A 86 12.55 7.88 -5.73
C LYS A 86 12.54 8.55 -7.10
N ARG A 87 12.52 9.89 -7.14
CA ARG A 87 12.41 10.65 -8.40
C ARG A 87 13.64 10.56 -9.29
N ASP A 88 14.79 10.22 -8.73
CA ASP A 88 16.02 10.07 -9.50
C ASP A 88 16.04 8.75 -10.27
N ASP A 89 15.37 7.69 -9.73
CA ASP A 89 15.33 6.36 -10.30
C ASP A 89 14.11 6.13 -11.21
N PHE A 90 13.01 6.89 -10.98
CA PHE A 90 11.76 6.68 -11.70
C PHE A 90 11.23 7.94 -12.39
N GLU A 91 10.60 7.74 -13.54
CA GLU A 91 9.77 8.71 -14.25
C GLU A 91 8.29 8.35 -14.07
N LEU A 92 7.45 9.31 -13.70
CA LEU A 92 6.01 9.15 -13.63
C LEU A 92 5.39 9.39 -15.00
N ILE A 93 4.88 8.34 -15.64
CA ILE A 93 4.21 8.41 -16.96
C ILE A 93 2.75 8.81 -16.80
N SER A 94 2.02 8.18 -15.85
CA SER A 94 0.62 8.50 -15.58
C SER A 94 0.27 8.29 -14.11
N LEU A 95 -0.77 9.00 -13.66
CA LEU A 95 -1.29 8.92 -12.29
C LEU A 95 -2.81 8.92 -12.32
N GLU A 96 -3.42 7.94 -11.69
CA GLU A 96 -4.86 7.85 -11.53
C GLU A 96 -5.22 7.55 -10.07
N THR A 97 -6.32 8.13 -9.59
CA THR A 97 -7.00 7.68 -8.37
C THR A 97 -8.43 7.33 -8.74
N ARG A 98 -8.87 6.12 -8.38
CA ARG A 98 -10.22 5.64 -8.66
C ARG A 98 -10.87 5.11 -7.38
N TRP A 99 -12.18 5.32 -7.28
CA TRP A 99 -12.99 4.83 -6.16
C TRP A 99 -13.37 3.37 -6.40
N LEU A 100 -13.25 2.56 -5.37
CA LEU A 100 -13.72 1.18 -5.35
C LEU A 100 -15.26 1.21 -5.25
N SER A 101 -15.90 1.20 -6.41
CA SER A 101 -17.34 1.35 -6.55
C SER A 101 -17.79 1.01 -7.98
N ALA A 102 -19.10 0.89 -8.19
CA ALA A 102 -19.69 0.76 -9.53
C ALA A 102 -19.47 2.01 -10.41
N THR A 103 -19.05 3.14 -9.82
CA THR A 103 -18.79 4.42 -10.53
C THR A 103 -17.41 4.95 -10.15
N PRO A 104 -16.30 4.30 -10.59
CA PRO A 104 -14.94 4.53 -10.08
C PRO A 104 -14.39 5.93 -10.35
N LEU A 105 -14.97 6.69 -11.26
CA LEU A 105 -14.58 8.07 -11.58
C LEU A 105 -15.42 9.11 -10.81
N VAL A 106 -16.38 8.69 -9.96
CA VAL A 106 -17.19 9.58 -9.15
C VAL A 106 -16.57 9.72 -7.75
N PRO A 107 -16.02 10.89 -7.38
CA PRO A 107 -15.40 11.09 -6.08
C PRO A 107 -16.34 10.79 -4.90
N GLY A 108 -15.83 10.03 -3.93
CA GLY A 108 -16.58 9.64 -2.74
C GLY A 108 -17.61 8.54 -2.96
N SER A 109 -17.65 7.92 -4.15
CA SER A 109 -18.56 6.79 -4.41
C SER A 109 -18.13 5.53 -3.63
N ARG A 110 -19.10 4.62 -3.41
CA ARG A 110 -18.94 3.39 -2.65
C ARG A 110 -19.80 2.28 -3.28
N TYR A 111 -19.50 1.03 -2.96
CA TYR A 111 -20.42 -0.06 -3.23
C TYR A 111 -21.67 0.07 -2.33
N ALA A 112 -22.81 -0.35 -2.86
CA ALA A 112 -24.06 -0.35 -2.10
C ALA A 112 -24.25 -1.58 -1.20
N ALA A 113 -23.34 -2.58 -1.31
CA ALA A 113 -23.41 -3.83 -0.57
C ALA A 113 -23.18 -3.65 0.94
N ASP A 114 -22.20 -4.31 1.48
CA ASP A 114 -21.85 -4.32 2.90
C ASP A 114 -20.74 -3.33 3.30
N GLN A 115 -20.32 -2.46 2.37
CA GLN A 115 -19.25 -1.50 2.60
C GLN A 115 -19.55 -0.57 3.78
N SER A 116 -18.54 -0.30 4.58
CA SER A 116 -18.57 0.71 5.65
C SER A 116 -18.99 2.10 5.14
N GLY A 117 -19.20 3.06 6.04
CA GLY A 117 -19.44 4.47 5.68
C GLY A 117 -18.31 5.16 4.93
N CYS A 118 -17.12 4.51 4.83
CA CYS A 118 -15.92 5.09 4.25
C CYS A 118 -15.81 4.75 2.75
N PRO A 119 -15.68 5.74 1.85
CA PRO A 119 -15.21 5.47 0.49
C PRO A 119 -13.83 4.81 0.51
N ARG A 120 -13.55 3.94 -0.46
CA ARG A 120 -12.24 3.32 -0.64
C ARG A 120 -11.73 3.63 -2.03
N VAL A 121 -10.42 3.78 -2.15
CA VAL A 121 -9.76 4.15 -3.41
C VAL A 121 -8.52 3.29 -3.62
N TYR A 122 -8.10 3.23 -4.86
CA TYR A 122 -6.71 2.93 -5.17
C TYR A 122 -6.07 4.11 -5.90
N THR A 123 -4.77 4.26 -5.70
CA THR A 123 -3.90 5.14 -6.51
C THR A 123 -3.03 4.27 -7.37
N ALA A 124 -3.00 4.52 -8.67
CA ALA A 124 -2.17 3.81 -9.63
C ALA A 124 -1.22 4.80 -10.32
N ALA A 125 0.07 4.53 -10.20
CA ALA A 125 1.13 5.26 -10.87
C ALA A 125 1.78 4.33 -11.91
N THR A 126 1.77 4.72 -13.19
CA THR A 126 2.61 4.08 -14.19
C THR A 126 3.99 4.70 -14.09
N LEU A 127 4.95 3.89 -13.67
CA LEU A 127 6.33 4.30 -13.45
C LEU A 127 7.23 3.66 -14.52
N LYS A 128 8.22 4.43 -14.98
CA LYS A 128 9.33 3.94 -15.80
C LYS A 128 10.59 3.99 -14.97
N HIS A 129 11.27 2.86 -14.81
CA HIS A 129 12.61 2.83 -14.20
C HIS A 129 13.63 3.33 -15.20
N LYS A 130 14.41 4.36 -14.84
CA LYS A 130 15.23 5.12 -15.81
C LYS A 130 16.42 4.31 -16.34
N ASP A 131 17.03 3.46 -15.52
CA ASP A 131 18.23 2.72 -15.92
C ASP A 131 17.91 1.47 -16.73
N SER A 132 16.76 0.80 -16.48
CA SER A 132 16.35 -0.41 -17.20
C SER A 132 15.33 -0.13 -18.31
N ASP A 133 14.78 1.08 -18.40
CA ASP A 133 13.66 1.47 -19.27
C ASP A 133 12.35 0.69 -19.04
N GLU A 134 12.30 -0.17 -18.01
CA GLU A 134 11.11 -0.97 -17.67
C GLU A 134 9.95 -0.08 -17.22
N ILE A 135 8.77 -0.38 -17.76
CA ILE A 135 7.52 0.32 -17.43
C ILE A 135 6.59 -0.66 -16.71
N PHE A 136 6.08 -0.26 -15.55
CA PHE A 136 5.14 -1.05 -14.75
C PHE A 136 4.10 -0.16 -14.08
N VAL A 137 2.99 -0.76 -13.66
CA VAL A 137 1.98 -0.08 -12.83
C VAL A 137 2.25 -0.39 -11.37
N PHE A 138 2.52 0.63 -10.58
CA PHE A 138 2.50 0.55 -9.12
C PHE A 138 1.14 1.01 -8.63
N LEU A 139 0.40 0.12 -7.97
CA LEU A 139 -0.94 0.40 -7.46
C LEU A 139 -0.96 0.21 -5.94
N ASN A 140 -1.50 1.20 -5.23
CA ASN A 140 -1.66 1.15 -3.78
C ASN A 140 -3.14 1.31 -3.40
N THR A 141 -3.63 0.46 -2.51
CA THR A 141 -5.04 0.47 -2.08
C THR A 141 -5.18 0.27 -0.57
N HIS A 142 -6.39 0.50 -0.06
CA HIS A 142 -6.80 0.16 1.30
C HIS A 142 -8.26 -0.30 1.24
N LEU A 143 -8.47 -1.61 1.33
CA LEU A 143 -9.81 -2.21 1.19
C LEU A 143 -10.69 -1.93 2.42
N ASP A 144 -11.98 -2.26 2.31
CA ASP A 144 -12.94 -1.95 3.36
C ASP A 144 -12.74 -2.80 4.62
N HIS A 145 -12.77 -2.18 5.80
CA HIS A 145 -12.54 -2.85 7.08
C HIS A 145 -13.75 -3.64 7.60
N LYS A 146 -14.94 -3.52 6.98
CA LYS A 146 -16.16 -4.20 7.41
C LYS A 146 -16.65 -5.22 6.39
N GLY A 147 -16.90 -4.75 5.17
CA GLY A 147 -17.61 -5.50 4.16
C GLY A 147 -16.72 -6.49 3.41
N SER A 148 -16.96 -7.79 3.57
CA SER A 148 -16.22 -8.81 2.82
C SER A 148 -16.56 -8.79 1.33
N GLU A 149 -17.83 -8.59 0.98
CA GLU A 149 -18.23 -8.46 -0.42
C GLU A 149 -17.65 -7.18 -1.04
N ALA A 150 -17.65 -6.07 -0.31
CA ALA A 150 -17.03 -4.82 -0.77
C ALA A 150 -15.51 -4.98 -0.98
N ARG A 151 -14.79 -5.73 -0.11
CA ARG A 151 -13.37 -6.07 -0.30
C ARG A 151 -13.16 -6.89 -1.56
N LYS A 152 -13.94 -7.94 -1.75
CA LYS A 152 -13.88 -8.82 -2.92
C LYS A 152 -14.13 -8.04 -4.22
N LEU A 153 -15.17 -7.21 -4.27
CA LEU A 153 -15.45 -6.35 -5.41
C LEU A 153 -14.30 -5.37 -5.67
N GLY A 154 -13.74 -4.79 -4.59
CA GLY A 154 -12.57 -3.91 -4.68
C GLY A 154 -11.34 -4.60 -5.24
N ALA A 155 -11.04 -5.83 -4.82
CA ALA A 155 -9.95 -6.63 -5.35
C ALA A 155 -10.14 -6.92 -6.86
N LEU A 156 -11.36 -7.30 -7.26
CA LEU A 156 -11.71 -7.54 -8.66
C LEU A 156 -11.61 -6.27 -9.51
N ASP A 157 -11.97 -5.10 -8.98
CA ASP A 157 -11.80 -3.82 -9.68
C ASP A 157 -10.32 -3.48 -9.90
N VAL A 158 -9.47 -3.74 -8.91
CA VAL A 158 -8.01 -3.56 -9.05
C VAL A 158 -7.46 -4.47 -10.15
N VAL A 159 -7.78 -5.76 -10.11
CA VAL A 159 -7.30 -6.73 -11.10
C VAL A 159 -7.80 -6.37 -12.50
N ARG A 160 -9.08 -6.02 -12.65
CA ARG A 160 -9.64 -5.58 -13.93
C ARG A 160 -8.91 -4.35 -14.49
N TYR A 161 -8.68 -3.34 -13.63
CA TYR A 161 -7.93 -2.14 -14.03
C TYR A 161 -6.53 -2.46 -14.56
N LEU A 162 -5.82 -3.36 -13.91
CA LEU A 162 -4.47 -3.78 -14.31
C LEU A 162 -4.48 -4.63 -15.58
N SER A 163 -5.46 -5.54 -15.72
CA SER A 163 -5.61 -6.37 -16.92
C SER A 163 -5.89 -5.53 -18.17
N GLU A 164 -6.64 -4.42 -18.05
CA GLU A 164 -6.91 -3.51 -19.16
C GLU A 164 -5.66 -2.74 -19.65
N ARG A 165 -4.60 -2.67 -18.83
CA ARG A 165 -3.35 -1.96 -19.17
C ARG A 165 -2.29 -2.86 -19.75
N ASP A 166 -2.39 -4.14 -19.48
CA ASP A 166 -1.46 -5.15 -20.01
C ASP A 166 0.02 -4.81 -19.78
N LEU A 167 0.33 -4.29 -18.58
CA LEU A 167 1.67 -3.96 -18.12
C LEU A 167 2.05 -4.82 -16.90
N PRO A 168 3.35 -5.04 -16.66
CA PRO A 168 3.79 -5.55 -15.37
C PRO A 168 3.23 -4.73 -14.21
N CYS A 169 2.95 -5.35 -13.07
CA CYS A 169 2.34 -4.64 -11.96
C CYS A 169 2.90 -5.03 -10.60
N ILE A 170 2.81 -4.07 -9.67
CA ILE A 170 3.04 -4.24 -8.24
C ILE A 170 1.82 -3.65 -7.53
N ILE A 171 1.20 -4.42 -6.65
CA ILE A 171 0.03 -4.01 -5.88
C ILE A 171 0.43 -4.02 -4.41
N THR A 172 0.26 -2.91 -3.74
CA THR A 172 0.49 -2.78 -2.29
C THR A 172 -0.80 -2.38 -1.58
N GLY A 173 -0.93 -2.75 -0.32
CA GLY A 173 -2.04 -2.23 0.46
C GLY A 173 -2.34 -2.98 1.74
N ASP A 174 -3.15 -2.33 2.58
CA ASP A 174 -3.90 -2.96 3.65
C ASP A 174 -5.19 -3.52 3.05
N MET A 175 -5.25 -4.84 2.93
CA MET A 175 -6.40 -5.51 2.32
C MET A 175 -7.53 -5.76 3.32
N ASN A 176 -7.32 -5.51 4.62
CA ASN A 176 -8.28 -5.81 5.68
C ASN A 176 -8.86 -7.23 5.58
N ALA A 177 -8.09 -8.15 5.05
CA ALA A 177 -8.47 -9.53 4.77
C ALA A 177 -7.33 -10.47 5.14
N TYR A 178 -7.68 -11.63 5.69
CA TYR A 178 -6.70 -12.65 6.07
C TYR A 178 -6.27 -13.47 4.86
N PRO A 179 -5.10 -14.13 4.91
CA PRO A 179 -4.75 -15.16 3.96
C PRO A 179 -5.89 -16.20 3.83
N ASP A 180 -5.99 -16.88 2.70
CA ASP A 180 -7.00 -17.92 2.44
C ASP A 180 -8.46 -17.42 2.41
N THR A 181 -8.68 -16.11 2.24
CA THR A 181 -10.02 -15.54 2.02
C THR A 181 -10.30 -15.28 0.54
N PRO A 182 -11.58 -15.29 0.13
CA PRO A 182 -11.95 -15.00 -1.27
C PRO A 182 -11.44 -13.65 -1.78
N GLU A 183 -11.30 -12.67 -0.91
CA GLU A 183 -10.79 -11.34 -1.22
C GLU A 183 -9.31 -11.37 -1.65
N ILE A 184 -8.51 -12.19 -0.96
CA ILE A 184 -7.08 -12.36 -1.29
C ILE A 184 -6.91 -13.23 -2.53
N PHE A 185 -7.68 -14.33 -2.65
CA PHE A 185 -7.68 -15.14 -3.86
C PHE A 185 -8.08 -14.35 -5.11
N ALA A 186 -8.91 -13.32 -4.99
CA ALA A 186 -9.27 -12.46 -6.12
C ALA A 186 -8.06 -11.78 -6.76
N PHE A 187 -6.97 -11.50 -6.02
CA PHE A 187 -5.75 -10.93 -6.60
C PHE A 187 -4.91 -11.96 -7.35
N THR A 188 -4.85 -13.21 -6.86
CA THR A 188 -3.96 -14.24 -7.39
C THR A 188 -4.64 -15.20 -8.38
N ALA A 189 -5.96 -15.08 -8.59
CA ALA A 189 -6.73 -15.94 -9.49
C ALA A 189 -6.58 -15.59 -10.99
N TYR A 190 -5.88 -14.50 -11.31
CA TYR A 190 -5.81 -13.96 -12.66
C TYR A 190 -4.36 -13.80 -13.14
N GLU A 191 -4.22 -13.80 -14.44
CA GLU A 191 -2.99 -13.40 -15.12
C GLU A 191 -3.13 -11.94 -15.59
N ILE A 192 -2.05 -11.19 -15.46
CA ILE A 192 -1.92 -9.83 -15.97
C ILE A 192 -0.67 -9.81 -16.85
N ASN A 193 -0.80 -9.29 -18.07
CA ASN A 193 0.29 -9.32 -19.06
C ASN A 193 0.84 -10.76 -19.27
N GLY A 194 -0.07 -11.75 -19.37
CA GLY A 194 0.27 -13.16 -19.59
C GLY A 194 1.08 -13.83 -18.47
N LYS A 195 1.11 -13.26 -17.29
CA LYS A 195 1.83 -13.78 -16.12
C LYS A 195 0.92 -13.85 -14.89
N PRO A 196 1.03 -14.90 -14.07
CA PRO A 196 0.26 -15.01 -12.83
C PRO A 196 0.66 -13.91 -11.85
N VAL A 197 -0.33 -13.38 -11.15
CA VAL A 197 -0.10 -12.50 -9.99
C VAL A 197 0.16 -13.39 -8.77
N ILE A 198 1.23 -13.15 -8.06
CA ILE A 198 1.62 -13.86 -6.84
C ILE A 198 1.63 -12.93 -5.63
N ASP A 199 1.45 -13.48 -4.45
CA ASP A 199 1.70 -12.78 -3.18
C ASP A 199 3.20 -12.84 -2.86
N ALA A 200 3.92 -11.74 -3.10
CA ALA A 200 5.33 -11.63 -2.76
C ALA A 200 5.60 -11.76 -1.26
N THR A 201 4.55 -11.63 -0.44
CA THR A 201 4.61 -11.66 1.03
C THR A 201 3.99 -12.93 1.62
N GLU A 202 3.75 -13.98 0.83
CA GLU A 202 3.02 -15.20 1.22
C GLU A 202 3.55 -15.87 2.50
N LYS A 203 4.87 -15.82 2.71
CA LYS A 203 5.56 -16.45 3.84
C LYS A 203 5.61 -15.61 5.11
N LEU A 204 5.09 -14.39 5.08
CA LEU A 204 5.16 -13.47 6.20
C LEU A 204 4.05 -13.75 7.23
N GLY A 205 4.38 -13.47 8.49
CA GLY A 205 3.47 -13.50 9.62
C GLY A 205 2.55 -12.28 9.71
N GLY A 206 2.05 -12.02 10.92
CA GLY A 206 1.14 -10.92 11.19
C GLY A 206 1.76 -9.54 10.96
N THR A 207 1.01 -8.64 10.37
CA THR A 207 1.41 -7.26 10.08
C THR A 207 0.68 -6.26 10.98
N PHE A 208 -0.57 -6.53 11.40
CA PHE A 208 -1.34 -5.71 12.29
C PHE A 208 -1.23 -6.19 13.75
N HIS A 209 -0.71 -5.34 14.63
CA HIS A 209 -0.51 -5.63 16.06
C HIS A 209 -1.25 -4.67 16.99
N GLY A 210 -1.89 -3.62 16.46
CA GLY A 210 -2.74 -2.72 17.24
C GLY A 210 -2.00 -1.98 18.36
N PHE A 211 -0.81 -1.44 18.07
CA PHE A 211 0.09 -0.81 19.04
C PHE A 211 0.49 -1.79 20.19
N GLY A 212 0.96 -2.97 19.82
CA GLY A 212 1.40 -4.00 20.76
C GLY A 212 0.27 -4.68 21.53
N ARG A 213 -1.01 -4.42 21.19
CA ARG A 213 -2.16 -5.11 21.79
C ARG A 213 -2.16 -6.60 21.48
N TYR A 214 -1.68 -6.96 20.31
CA TYR A 214 -1.50 -8.34 19.88
C TYR A 214 0.00 -8.66 19.82
N THR A 215 0.37 -9.78 20.45
CA THR A 215 1.75 -10.31 20.33
C THR A 215 2.03 -10.76 18.90
N ALA A 216 3.29 -10.95 18.55
CA ALA A 216 3.67 -11.43 17.20
C ALA A 216 2.91 -12.70 16.75
N GLU A 217 2.62 -13.62 17.69
CA GLU A 217 1.87 -14.85 17.42
C GLU A 217 0.37 -14.62 17.18
N LYS A 218 -0.18 -13.48 17.66
CA LYS A 218 -1.60 -13.10 17.55
C LYS A 218 -1.82 -11.98 16.56
N ALA A 219 -0.76 -11.33 16.09
CA ALA A 219 -0.83 -10.35 15.03
C ALA A 219 -1.37 -11.02 13.75
N VAL A 220 -2.17 -10.28 13.00
CA VAL A 220 -2.81 -10.81 11.79
C VAL A 220 -2.18 -10.22 10.54
N LYS A 221 -2.00 -11.04 9.50
CA LYS A 221 -1.54 -10.56 8.21
C LYS A 221 -2.72 -9.97 7.45
N ILE A 222 -2.66 -8.66 7.19
CA ILE A 222 -3.65 -7.93 6.38
C ILE A 222 -2.99 -6.95 5.39
N ASP A 223 -1.68 -6.77 5.47
CA ASP A 223 -0.89 -5.97 4.55
C ASP A 223 -0.15 -6.88 3.56
N TYR A 224 -0.24 -6.56 2.26
CA TYR A 224 0.26 -7.41 1.18
C TYR A 224 1.01 -6.62 0.12
N ILE A 225 1.91 -7.34 -0.56
CA ILE A 225 2.51 -6.91 -1.82
C ILE A 225 2.30 -8.04 -2.82
N PHE A 226 1.48 -7.77 -3.85
CA PHE A 226 1.30 -8.70 -4.97
C PHE A 226 2.04 -8.20 -6.20
N THR A 227 2.48 -9.10 -7.05
CA THR A 227 3.16 -8.76 -8.31
C THR A 227 3.07 -9.88 -9.33
N ASN A 228 3.17 -9.54 -10.60
CA ASN A 228 3.44 -10.48 -11.70
C ASN A 228 4.88 -10.38 -12.23
N LEU A 229 5.72 -9.62 -11.54
CA LEU A 229 7.16 -9.53 -11.78
C LEU A 229 7.91 -10.61 -10.99
N PRO A 230 9.11 -11.03 -11.43
CA PRO A 230 9.91 -11.97 -10.68
C PRO A 230 10.26 -11.44 -9.28
N CYS A 231 10.12 -12.29 -8.28
CA CYS A 231 10.56 -12.00 -6.93
C CYS A 231 10.88 -13.29 -6.17
N ASP A 232 11.79 -13.20 -5.22
CA ASP A 232 12.07 -14.27 -4.25
C ASP A 232 11.28 -13.99 -2.97
N THR A 233 10.15 -14.68 -2.78
CA THR A 233 9.27 -14.49 -1.62
C THR A 233 9.97 -14.76 -0.28
N SER A 234 11.09 -15.48 -0.27
CA SER A 234 11.88 -15.73 0.93
C SER A 234 12.70 -14.53 1.41
N LYS A 235 12.84 -13.51 0.56
CA LYS A 235 13.54 -12.25 0.86
C LYS A 235 12.60 -11.13 1.31
N SER A 236 11.30 -11.37 1.29
CA SER A 236 10.33 -10.44 1.86
C SER A 236 10.38 -10.50 3.38
N PHE A 237 10.15 -9.37 4.05
CA PHE A 237 10.20 -9.30 5.49
C PHE A 237 9.23 -8.25 6.05
N VAL A 238 8.87 -8.45 7.31
CA VAL A 238 8.13 -7.48 8.13
C VAL A 238 9.17 -6.65 8.89
N ILE A 239 8.98 -5.33 8.94
CA ILE A 239 9.77 -4.44 9.78
C ILE A 239 9.09 -4.39 11.14
N GLU A 240 9.53 -5.27 12.04
CA GLU A 240 8.99 -5.32 13.39
C GLU A 240 9.44 -4.10 14.21
N ASP A 241 8.47 -3.39 14.77
CA ASP A 241 8.71 -2.26 15.65
C ASP A 241 8.35 -2.63 17.10
N ILE A 242 9.35 -2.77 17.95
CA ILE A 242 9.21 -3.05 19.37
C ILE A 242 9.85 -1.90 20.17
N PRO A 243 9.10 -0.80 20.38
CA PRO A 243 9.64 0.40 21.00
C PRO A 243 9.84 0.20 22.52
N GLU A 244 10.98 0.67 23.04
CA GLU A 244 11.26 0.69 24.47
C GLU A 244 10.36 1.67 25.25
N ASP A 245 9.95 2.77 24.60
CA ASP A 245 9.11 3.83 25.17
C ASP A 245 7.60 3.61 24.94
N GLY A 246 7.20 2.52 24.27
CA GLY A 246 5.81 2.23 23.94
C GLY A 246 5.22 3.05 22.82
N ILE A 247 6.01 3.91 22.13
CA ILE A 247 5.58 4.71 20.98
C ILE A 247 5.95 3.96 19.70
N TYR A 248 4.98 3.28 19.11
CA TYR A 248 5.13 2.51 17.89
C TYR A 248 5.20 3.40 16.63
N ILE A 249 5.81 2.92 15.54
CA ILE A 249 5.77 3.62 14.26
C ILE A 249 4.36 3.65 13.67
N SER A 250 3.56 2.60 13.90
CA SER A 250 2.15 2.46 13.51
C SER A 250 1.50 1.36 14.36
N ASP A 251 0.21 1.10 14.21
CA ASP A 251 -0.45 -0.11 14.67
C ASP A 251 -0.30 -1.29 13.69
N HIS A 252 0.33 -1.03 12.55
CA HIS A 252 0.81 -2.00 11.57
C HIS A 252 2.33 -1.95 11.46
N ASN A 253 2.94 -3.10 11.23
CA ASN A 253 4.34 -3.19 10.82
C ASN A 253 4.46 -2.98 9.30
N PRO A 254 5.40 -2.16 8.83
CA PRO A 254 5.67 -2.06 7.39
C PRO A 254 6.13 -3.41 6.82
N VAL A 255 5.76 -3.67 5.59
CA VAL A 255 6.15 -4.88 4.88
C VAL A 255 7.00 -4.53 3.67
N CYS A 256 8.07 -5.31 3.48
CA CYS A 256 9.03 -5.14 2.39
C CYS A 256 9.06 -6.35 1.48
N ALA A 257 9.14 -6.13 0.17
CA ALA A 257 9.48 -7.13 -0.84
C ALA A 257 10.57 -6.60 -1.76
N LEU A 258 11.43 -7.51 -2.25
CA LEU A 258 12.41 -7.26 -3.30
C LEU A 258 11.87 -7.80 -4.62
N ILE A 259 11.70 -6.93 -5.62
CA ILE A 259 11.07 -7.26 -6.89
C ILE A 259 12.07 -6.97 -8.02
N ASP A 260 12.26 -7.93 -8.91
CA ASP A 260 13.18 -7.82 -10.02
C ASP A 260 12.47 -7.22 -11.24
N LEU A 261 12.96 -6.08 -11.70
CA LEU A 261 12.60 -5.52 -12.99
C LEU A 261 13.43 -6.23 -14.07
N PRO A 262 12.79 -6.76 -15.13
CA PRO A 262 13.46 -7.54 -16.19
C PRO A 262 14.61 -6.82 -16.88
#